data_26a874c77ec56eccd5ec9fd49fff1e0d
#
_entry.id   26a874c77ec56eccd5ec9fd49fff1e0d
#
_cell.length_a   1.000
_cell.length_b   1.000
_cell.length_c   1.000
_cell.angle_alpha   90.00
_cell.angle_beta   90.00
_cell.angle_gamma   90.00
#
_symmetry.space_group_name_H-M   'P 1'
#
loop_
_entity.id
_entity.type
_entity.pdbx_description
1 polymer ?
#
loop_
_entity_poly.entity_id
_entity_poly.type
_entity_poly.pdbx_seq_one_letter_code
_entity_poly.pdbx_strand_id
1 'polypeptide(L)' 'MNISNEAKSTLAKTFTELAIQNGLIRVNNNAADTANEVTTFFNSIIENIGSNTKDN' A
#
# COMPACT_ATOMS: atom_id res chain seq x y z
N MET A 1 -5.66 1.40 18.39
CA MET A 1 -4.85 0.20 18.23
C MET A 1 -3.49 0.54 17.66
N ASN A 2 -2.48 -0.02 18.25
CA ASN A 2 -1.11 0.19 17.77
C ASN A 2 -0.66 -0.98 16.91
N ILE A 3 -0.22 -0.66 15.73
CA ILE A 3 0.27 -1.68 14.81
C ILE A 3 1.75 -1.39 14.58
N SER A 4 2.58 -2.41 14.76
CA SER A 4 4.00 -2.23 14.56
C SER A 4 4.32 -1.87 13.12
N ASN A 5 5.47 -1.25 12.91
CA ASN A 5 5.89 -0.90 11.55
C ASN A 5 6.06 -2.14 10.70
N GLU A 6 6.51 -3.22 11.30
CA GLU A 6 6.66 -4.49 10.61
C GLU A 6 5.30 -5.00 10.13
N ALA A 7 4.30 -4.95 11.00
CA ALA A 7 2.97 -5.42 10.64
C ALA A 7 2.36 -4.54 9.56
N LYS A 8 2.55 -3.23 9.65
CA LYS A 8 2.06 -2.31 8.62
C LYS A 8 2.67 -2.65 7.26
N SER A 9 3.97 -2.88 7.23
CA SER A 9 4.65 -3.19 5.98
C SER A 9 4.14 -4.50 5.39
N THR A 10 3.91 -5.49 6.24
CA THR A 10 3.41 -6.78 5.79
C THR A 10 2.01 -6.63 5.20
N LEU A 11 1.14 -5.91 5.90
CA LEU A 11 -0.22 -5.67 5.40
C LEU A 11 -0.21 -4.88 4.10
N ALA A 12 0.63 -3.84 4.04
CA ALA A 12 0.71 -3.03 2.84
C ALA A 12 1.20 -3.86 1.65
N LYS A 13 2.16 -4.73 1.88
CA LYS A 13 2.66 -5.61 0.83
C LYS A 13 1.56 -6.53 0.34
N THR A 14 0.83 -7.15 1.25
CA THR A 14 -0.22 -8.08 0.88
C THR A 14 -1.32 -7.38 0.09
N PHE A 15 -1.77 -6.23 0.56
CA PHE A 15 -2.83 -5.50 -0.13
C PHE A 15 -2.35 -4.98 -1.48
N THR A 16 -1.08 -4.58 -1.58
CA THR A 16 -0.52 -4.13 -2.85
C THR A 16 -0.51 -5.27 -3.86
N GLU A 17 -0.10 -6.46 -3.42
CA GLU A 17 -0.11 -7.62 -4.30
C GLU A 17 -1.51 -7.94 -4.78
N LEU A 18 -2.47 -7.90 -3.89
CA LEU A 18 -3.86 -8.15 -4.25
C LEU A 18 -4.39 -7.09 -5.22
N ALA A 19 -4.00 -5.84 -5.01
CA ALA A 19 -4.41 -4.76 -5.89
C ALA A 19 -3.88 -4.96 -7.29
N ILE A 20 -2.64 -5.40 -7.40
CA ILE A 20 -2.06 -5.67 -8.70
C ILE A 20 -2.81 -6.82 -9.38
N GLN A 21 -3.07 -7.89 -8.63
CA GLN A 21 -3.76 -9.07 -9.18
C GLN A 21 -5.17 -8.75 -9.62
N ASN A 22 -5.82 -7.80 -8.97
CA ASN A 22 -7.21 -7.46 -9.28
C ASN A 22 -7.34 -6.24 -10.18
N GLY A 23 -6.23 -5.74 -10.70
CA GLY A 23 -6.27 -4.66 -11.68
C GLY A 23 -6.49 -3.28 -11.09
N LEU A 24 -6.35 -3.12 -9.80
CA LEU A 24 -6.48 -1.80 -9.17
C LEU A 24 -5.24 -0.95 -9.39
N ILE A 25 -4.11 -1.59 -9.55
CA ILE A 25 -2.87 -0.92 -9.91
C ILE A 25 -2.52 -1.35 -11.32
N ARG A 26 -2.37 -0.39 -12.21
CA ARG A 26 -2.07 -0.71 -13.59
C ARG A 26 -0.59 -0.98 -13.78
N VAL A 27 -0.31 -1.99 -14.56
CA VAL A 27 1.05 -2.25 -14.98
C VAL A 27 1.25 -1.50 -16.30
N ASN A 28 2.11 -0.50 -16.26
CA ASN A 28 2.37 0.33 -17.42
C ASN A 28 3.53 -0.22 -18.22
N ASN A 29 3.66 0.25 -19.45
CA ASN A 29 4.82 -0.10 -20.27
C ASN A 29 6.09 0.50 -19.71
N ASN A 30 5.96 1.53 -18.91
CA ASN A 30 7.07 2.24 -18.32
C ASN A 30 7.29 1.74 -16.89
N ALA A 31 8.46 1.15 -16.65
CA ALA A 31 8.75 0.57 -15.35
C ALA A 31 8.75 1.61 -14.23
N ALA A 32 9.22 2.81 -14.54
CA ALA A 32 9.26 3.88 -13.53
C ALA A 32 7.86 4.29 -13.11
N ASP A 33 6.95 4.40 -14.08
CA ASP A 33 5.57 4.77 -13.77
C ASP A 33 4.88 3.68 -12.95
N THR A 34 5.11 2.42 -13.30
CA THR A 34 4.55 1.31 -12.56
C THR A 34 5.07 1.31 -11.13
N ALA A 35 6.38 1.52 -10.96
CA ALA A 35 6.96 1.56 -9.63
C ALA A 35 6.39 2.71 -8.80
N ASN A 36 6.18 3.86 -9.43
CA ASN A 36 5.60 5.00 -8.73
C ASN A 36 4.18 4.70 -8.25
N GLU A 37 3.38 4.04 -9.07
CA GLU A 37 2.02 3.69 -8.67
C GLU A 37 2.01 2.69 -7.52
N VAL A 38 2.89 1.70 -7.58
CA VAL A 38 3.00 0.72 -6.51
C VAL A 38 3.44 1.39 -5.22
N THR A 39 4.44 2.25 -5.29
CA THR A 39 4.95 2.93 -4.11
C THR A 39 3.88 3.84 -3.50
N THR A 40 3.14 4.57 -4.32
CA THR A 40 2.09 5.44 -3.84
C THR A 40 1.01 4.64 -3.12
N PHE A 41 0.60 3.53 -3.71
CA PHE A 41 -0.41 2.68 -3.10
C PHE A 41 0.07 2.14 -1.76
N PHE A 42 1.29 1.62 -1.74
CA PHE A 42 1.90 1.05 -0.54
C PHE A 42 1.96 2.08 0.58
N ASN A 43 2.46 3.27 0.27
CA ASN A 43 2.59 4.32 1.26
C ASN A 43 1.23 4.79 1.77
N SER A 44 0.24 4.84 0.88
CA SER A 44 -1.10 5.25 1.28
C SER A 44 -1.71 4.27 2.26
N ILE A 45 -1.47 2.97 2.07
CA ILE A 45 -1.96 1.98 3.01
C ILE A 45 -1.31 2.19 4.38
N ILE A 46 0.00 2.38 4.40
CA ILE A 46 0.71 2.57 5.65
C ILE A 46 0.19 3.79 6.38
N GLU A 47 -0.01 4.88 5.67
CA GLU A 47 -0.54 6.10 6.28
C GLU A 47 -1.94 5.89 6.83
N ASN A 48 -2.78 5.22 6.08
CA ASN A 48 -4.16 5.02 6.50
C ASN A 48 -4.27 4.09 7.69
N ILE A 49 -3.45 3.05 7.73
CA ILE A 49 -3.43 2.16 8.88
C ILE A 49 -3.01 2.94 10.11
N GLY A 50 -1.99 3.77 9.98
CA GLY A 50 -1.54 4.58 11.09
C GLY A 50 -2.57 5.60 11.53
N SER A 51 -3.29 6.18 10.58
CA SER A 51 -4.27 7.21 10.88
C SER A 51 -5.49 6.68 11.58
N ASN A 52 -5.85 5.44 11.31
CA ASN A 52 -7.07 4.87 11.87
C ASN A 52 -7.08 4.82 13.37
N THR A 53 -5.95 4.91 13.97
CA THR A 53 -5.88 4.78 15.42
C THR A 53 -6.32 6.04 16.12
N LYS A 54 -6.42 7.10 15.40
CA LYS A 54 -6.78 8.28 16.09
C LYS A 54 -8.24 8.55 16.05
N ASP A 55 -8.78 8.33 15.76
CA ASP A 55 -10.00 8.75 15.89
C ASP A 55 -10.53 9.01 16.91
N ASN A 56 -10.18 9.39 16.91
CA ASN A 56 -10.52 9.79 17.63
C ASN A 56 -10.74 10.13 18.03
#